data_d13e356a4fce0655d15274a1c19c3c36
#
_entry.id   d13e356a4fce0655d15274a1c19c3c36
#
_cell.length_a   1.000
_cell.length_b   1.000
_cell.length_c   1.000
_cell.angle_alpha   90.00
_cell.angle_beta   90.00
_cell.angle_gamma   90.00
#
_symmetry.space_group_name_H-M   'P 1'
#
loop_
_entity.id
_entity.type
_entity.pdbx_description
1 polymer ?
#
loop_
_entity_poly.entity_id
_entity_poly.type
_entity_poly.pdbx_seq_one_letter_code
_entity_poly.pdbx_strand_id
1 'polypeptide(L)'
;VTGYFCFTEDRMHDIRMTDAIPQRWIDRPAALRTKLSGDCSPGEFYTWQVGVFAPYKTLSDVSVSFSDWKNEKGDKIPASAFRCFNLGGTDTYGKLFKKRVDVNKGAVQALWMGGDIPTDASGVYKGFVLIQPAHALPVKIACELQIKGRMVDDKGDAQGWRKSRLRWLDSSIGNQSEPTSPYIPVRMEKHSISWLGGTMTLSDAGLPRTISTHYDSDNQLSASISNALLAKEMTFVI
;
A
#
# COMPACT_ATOMS: atom_id res chain seq x y z
N VAL A 1 32.49 10.41 -9.45
CA VAL A 1 31.32 11.26 -9.20
C VAL A 1 30.11 10.55 -9.77
N THR A 2 29.06 10.34 -8.96
CA THR A 2 27.87 9.56 -9.35
C THR A 2 27.03 10.24 -10.45
N GLY A 3 27.20 11.56 -10.63
CA GLY A 3 26.47 12.34 -11.62
C GLY A 3 25.01 12.66 -11.27
N TYR A 4 24.56 12.28 -10.07
CA TYR A 4 23.24 12.56 -9.52
C TYR A 4 23.30 12.71 -8.00
N PHE A 5 22.25 13.26 -7.42
CA PHE A 5 22.12 13.47 -5.98
C PHE A 5 21.05 12.58 -5.39
N CYS A 6 21.34 11.97 -4.23
CA CYS A 6 20.33 11.40 -3.36
C CYS A 6 20.30 12.18 -2.05
N PHE A 7 19.09 12.36 -1.51
CA PHE A 7 18.88 12.98 -0.22
C PHE A 7 17.71 12.30 0.50
N THR A 8 17.80 12.22 1.81
CA THR A 8 16.76 11.58 2.63
C THR A 8 15.82 12.62 3.20
N GLU A 9 14.57 12.25 3.31
CA GLU A 9 13.58 13.01 4.06
C GLU A 9 12.72 12.07 4.91
N ASP A 10 12.21 12.60 5.99
CA ASP A 10 11.29 11.87 6.84
C ASP A 10 9.88 11.81 6.21
N ARG A 11 8.97 11.16 6.90
CA ARG A 11 7.58 11.01 6.47
C ARG A 11 6.71 12.25 6.65
N MET A 12 7.19 13.27 7.39
CA MET A 12 6.43 14.49 7.68
C MET A 12 6.63 15.57 6.62
N HIS A 13 7.72 15.49 5.85
CA HIS A 13 8.12 16.50 4.87
C HIS A 13 8.17 15.90 3.48
N ASP A 14 7.05 15.95 2.77
CA ASP A 14 6.93 15.36 1.45
C ASP A 14 7.88 16.00 0.45
N ILE A 15 8.68 15.17 -0.22
CA ILE A 15 9.51 15.59 -1.33
C ILE A 15 8.59 15.85 -2.54
N ARG A 16 8.58 17.10 -3.01
CA ARG A 16 7.87 17.45 -4.23
C ARG A 16 8.70 17.06 -5.46
N MET A 17 8.06 16.44 -6.43
CA MET A 17 8.66 16.11 -7.72
C MET A 17 8.60 17.36 -8.61
N THR A 18 9.64 18.16 -8.55
CA THR A 18 9.77 19.43 -9.26
C THR A 18 11.06 19.45 -10.09
N ASP A 19 11.21 20.45 -10.95
CA ASP A 19 12.41 20.66 -11.77
C ASP A 19 13.53 21.37 -11.00
N ALA A 20 13.32 21.67 -9.73
CA ALA A 20 14.30 22.34 -8.88
C ALA A 20 14.45 21.61 -7.55
N ILE A 21 15.69 21.50 -7.10
CA ILE A 21 16.00 21.02 -5.76
C ILE A 21 16.05 22.24 -4.80
N PRO A 22 15.32 22.21 -3.67
CA PRO A 22 15.39 23.28 -2.67
C PRO A 22 16.81 23.50 -2.14
N GLN A 23 17.20 24.76 -1.98
CA GLN A 23 18.54 25.16 -1.53
C GLN A 23 18.99 24.45 -0.27
N ARG A 24 18.08 24.22 0.68
CA ARG A 24 18.37 23.49 1.93
C ARG A 24 19.00 22.09 1.72
N TRP A 25 18.71 21.44 0.60
CA TRP A 25 19.29 20.12 0.26
C TRP A 25 20.69 20.26 -0.31
N ILE A 26 20.96 21.34 -1.04
CA ILE A 26 22.27 21.63 -1.60
C ILE A 26 23.23 22.00 -0.48
N ASP A 27 22.79 22.83 0.47
CA ASP A 27 23.59 23.35 1.59
C ASP A 27 23.87 22.29 2.65
N ARG A 28 23.05 21.22 2.73
CA ARG A 28 23.26 20.15 3.67
C ARG A 28 24.56 19.38 3.34
N PRO A 29 25.45 19.14 4.32
CA PRO A 29 26.67 18.35 4.12
C PRO A 29 26.38 17.00 3.44
N ALA A 30 27.25 16.56 2.54
CA ALA A 30 27.04 15.36 1.74
C ALA A 30 26.79 14.09 2.60
N ALA A 31 27.52 13.97 3.71
CA ALA A 31 27.35 12.86 4.66
C ALA A 31 25.97 12.81 5.32
N LEU A 32 25.32 13.97 5.50
CA LEU A 32 23.97 14.06 6.07
C LEU A 32 22.87 13.91 5.02
N ARG A 33 23.15 14.23 3.76
CA ARG A 33 22.20 14.02 2.66
C ARG A 33 21.89 12.54 2.45
N THR A 34 22.89 11.68 2.61
CA THR A 34 22.79 10.24 2.41
C THR A 34 22.66 9.46 3.72
N LYS A 35 22.19 10.12 4.78
CA LYS A 35 21.90 9.49 6.08
C LYS A 35 20.41 9.68 6.43
N LEU A 36 19.71 8.57 6.64
CA LEU A 36 18.41 8.55 7.28
C LEU A 36 18.62 8.35 8.79
N SER A 37 18.01 9.20 9.59
CA SER A 37 17.86 8.99 11.03
C SER A 37 16.40 9.21 11.40
N GLY A 38 15.79 8.27 12.12
CA GLY A 38 14.39 8.35 12.48
C GLY A 38 14.06 7.59 13.75
N ASP A 39 12.85 7.87 14.25
CA ASP A 39 12.26 7.21 15.41
C ASP A 39 10.98 6.48 15.01
N CYS A 40 10.75 5.29 15.54
CA CYS A 40 9.49 4.57 15.39
C CYS A 40 9.12 3.77 16.63
N SER A 41 7.90 3.27 16.65
CA SER A 41 7.40 2.35 17.67
C SER A 41 7.59 0.89 17.26
N PRO A 42 7.73 -0.06 18.20
CA PRO A 42 7.62 -1.48 17.90
C PRO A 42 6.28 -1.79 17.23
N GLY A 43 6.27 -2.70 16.27
CA GLY A 43 5.05 -3.09 15.54
C GLY A 43 4.61 -2.10 14.45
N GLU A 44 5.27 -0.98 14.29
CA GLU A 44 4.94 0.04 13.30
C GLU A 44 5.31 -0.40 11.89
N PHE A 45 4.54 0.04 10.89
CA PHE A 45 5.01 0.11 9.52
C PHE A 45 5.66 1.49 9.31
N TYR A 46 6.99 1.53 9.39
CA TYR A 46 7.75 2.78 9.30
C TYR A 46 7.96 3.22 7.86
N THR A 47 7.68 4.49 7.54
CA THR A 47 7.84 5.06 6.19
C THR A 47 8.82 6.22 6.16
N TRP A 48 9.51 6.39 5.04
CA TRP A 48 10.42 7.50 4.77
C TRP A 48 10.57 7.73 3.27
N GLN A 49 11.36 8.73 2.90
CA GLN A 49 11.58 9.10 1.52
C GLN A 49 13.06 9.21 1.19
N VAL A 50 13.39 8.90 -0.07
CA VAL A 50 14.66 9.27 -0.69
C VAL A 50 14.36 10.04 -1.95
N GLY A 51 14.84 11.29 -2.04
CA GLY A 51 14.82 12.07 -3.27
C GLY A 51 16.00 11.71 -4.15
N VAL A 52 15.75 11.59 -5.45
CA VAL A 52 16.77 11.41 -6.48
C VAL A 52 16.67 12.59 -7.43
N PHE A 53 17.74 13.37 -7.52
CA PHE A 53 17.85 14.53 -8.42
C PHE A 53 18.86 14.27 -9.53
N ALA A 54 18.45 14.50 -10.76
CA ALA A 54 19.21 14.23 -11.98
C ALA A 54 19.69 15.53 -12.67
N PRO A 55 20.73 16.23 -12.17
CA PRO A 55 21.07 17.58 -12.66
C PRO A 55 21.59 17.61 -14.10
N TYR A 56 22.28 16.55 -14.53
CA TYR A 56 23.05 16.61 -15.78
C TYR A 56 22.48 15.78 -16.92
N LYS A 57 21.89 14.63 -16.61
CA LYS A 57 21.32 13.68 -17.58
C LYS A 57 20.17 12.90 -16.97
N THR A 58 19.29 12.43 -17.83
CA THR A 58 18.22 11.50 -17.42
C THR A 58 18.83 10.22 -16.84
N LEU A 59 18.27 9.77 -15.72
CA LEU A 59 18.58 8.49 -15.09
C LEU A 59 17.51 7.49 -15.51
N SER A 60 17.93 6.36 -16.01
CA SER A 60 17.00 5.31 -16.46
C SER A 60 16.96 4.18 -15.46
N ASP A 61 15.78 3.59 -15.31
CA ASP A 61 15.57 2.33 -14.59
C ASP A 61 16.20 2.33 -13.20
N VAL A 62 15.73 3.25 -12.36
CA VAL A 62 16.23 3.38 -10.98
C VAL A 62 15.78 2.17 -10.16
N SER A 63 16.73 1.39 -9.69
CA SER A 63 16.51 0.29 -8.77
C SER A 63 16.81 0.68 -7.33
N VAL A 64 16.15 -0.02 -6.40
CA VAL A 64 16.32 0.15 -4.95
C VAL A 64 16.54 -1.23 -4.34
N SER A 65 17.55 -1.36 -3.50
CA SER A 65 17.77 -2.55 -2.70
C SER A 65 18.09 -2.19 -1.25
N PHE A 66 17.76 -3.10 -0.35
CA PHE A 66 17.90 -2.92 1.09
C PHE A 66 18.89 -3.93 1.65
N SER A 67 19.66 -3.52 2.67
CA SER A 67 20.37 -4.47 3.52
C SER A 67 19.44 -4.99 4.63
N ASP A 68 19.86 -6.04 5.31
CA ASP A 68 19.38 -6.32 6.65
C ASP A 68 19.77 -5.16 7.58
N TRP A 69 18.85 -4.78 8.49
CA TRP A 69 19.16 -3.81 9.54
C TRP A 69 19.38 -4.55 10.86
N LYS A 70 20.43 -4.19 11.59
CA LYS A 70 20.85 -4.87 12.81
C LYS A 70 21.04 -3.88 13.95
N ASN A 71 20.73 -4.32 15.16
CA ASN A 71 21.07 -3.63 16.40
C ASN A 71 22.40 -4.16 16.98
N GLU A 72 22.86 -3.55 18.07
CA GLU A 72 24.11 -3.93 18.75
C GLU A 72 24.04 -5.32 19.39
N LYS A 73 22.85 -5.83 19.67
CA LYS A 73 22.63 -7.17 20.23
C LYS A 73 22.67 -8.27 19.16
N GLY A 74 22.67 -7.90 17.88
CA GLY A 74 22.62 -8.81 16.76
C GLY A 74 21.20 -9.15 16.27
N ASP A 75 20.16 -8.58 16.88
CA ASP A 75 18.79 -8.72 16.38
C ASP A 75 18.67 -8.09 15.00
N LYS A 76 17.84 -8.69 14.14
CA LYS A 76 17.82 -8.38 12.72
C LYS A 76 16.41 -8.09 12.22
N ILE A 77 16.26 -6.99 11.46
CA ILE A 77 15.12 -6.77 10.56
C ILE A 77 15.62 -7.13 9.15
N PRO A 78 15.08 -8.18 8.51
CA PRO A 78 15.58 -8.64 7.23
C PRO A 78 15.29 -7.64 6.10
N ALA A 79 16.11 -7.64 5.07
CA ALA A 79 15.94 -6.80 3.88
C ALA A 79 14.54 -6.96 3.23
N SER A 80 13.97 -8.16 3.31
CA SER A 80 12.62 -8.47 2.79
C SER A 80 11.48 -7.78 3.54
N ALA A 81 11.74 -7.23 4.73
CA ALA A 81 10.76 -6.43 5.47
C ALA A 81 10.57 -5.03 4.85
N PHE A 82 11.49 -4.60 3.98
CA PHE A 82 11.49 -3.26 3.39
C PHE A 82 11.08 -3.30 1.91
N ARG A 83 10.47 -2.22 1.44
CA ARG A 83 10.07 -2.06 0.04
C ARG A 83 10.06 -0.60 -0.40
N CYS A 84 10.12 -0.40 -1.73
CA CYS A 84 9.95 0.89 -2.38
C CYS A 84 8.66 0.87 -3.20
N PHE A 85 7.69 1.69 -2.82
CA PHE A 85 6.35 1.73 -3.43
C PHE A 85 6.33 2.26 -4.86
N ASN A 86 7.36 3.01 -5.25
CA ASN A 86 7.45 3.56 -6.61
C ASN A 86 7.84 2.51 -7.67
N LEU A 87 8.39 1.36 -7.25
CA LEU A 87 8.92 0.34 -8.16
C LEU A 87 7.93 -0.79 -8.48
N GLY A 88 6.73 -0.71 -7.96
CA GLY A 88 5.70 -1.72 -8.19
C GLY A 88 4.63 -1.70 -7.12
N GLY A 89 3.83 -2.73 -7.10
CA GLY A 89 2.73 -2.88 -6.16
C GLY A 89 1.80 -4.00 -6.59
N THR A 90 0.57 -3.94 -6.10
CA THR A 90 -0.51 -4.85 -6.45
C THR A 90 -1.57 -4.09 -7.26
N ASP A 91 -1.99 -4.61 -8.40
CA ASP A 91 -3.03 -4.02 -9.22
C ASP A 91 -4.44 -4.29 -8.66
N THR A 92 -5.47 -3.76 -9.32
CA THR A 92 -6.88 -3.92 -8.92
C THR A 92 -7.38 -5.37 -8.97
N TYR A 93 -6.64 -6.27 -9.60
CA TYR A 93 -6.93 -7.70 -9.65
C TYR A 93 -6.11 -8.54 -8.66
N GLY A 94 -5.35 -7.88 -7.77
CA GLY A 94 -4.48 -8.55 -6.81
C GLY A 94 -3.18 -9.10 -7.41
N LYS A 95 -2.82 -8.73 -8.64
CA LYS A 95 -1.59 -9.19 -9.29
C LYS A 95 -0.44 -8.24 -9.02
N LEU A 96 0.71 -8.81 -8.71
CA LEU A 96 1.94 -8.04 -8.56
C LEU A 96 2.39 -7.47 -9.90
N PHE A 97 2.76 -6.21 -9.92
CA PHE A 97 3.37 -5.56 -11.07
C PHE A 97 4.67 -4.85 -10.70
N LYS A 98 5.55 -4.69 -11.67
CA LYS A 98 6.76 -3.87 -11.56
C LYS A 98 6.59 -2.60 -12.37
N LYS A 99 7.10 -1.50 -11.84
CA LYS A 99 7.10 -0.20 -12.50
C LYS A 99 8.53 0.27 -12.69
N ARG A 100 8.87 0.66 -13.91
CA ARG A 100 10.12 1.34 -14.23
C ARG A 100 10.04 2.79 -13.77
N VAL A 101 11.08 3.25 -13.10
CA VAL A 101 11.23 4.64 -12.66
C VAL A 101 12.42 5.25 -13.37
N ASP A 102 12.15 6.24 -14.19
CA ASP A 102 13.17 7.10 -14.82
C ASP A 102 13.10 8.49 -14.18
N VAL A 103 14.24 9.18 -14.07
CA VAL A 103 14.31 10.54 -13.54
C VAL A 103 14.84 11.44 -14.65
N ASN A 104 14.01 12.31 -15.17
CA ASN A 104 14.39 13.22 -16.26
C ASN A 104 15.49 14.18 -15.82
N LYS A 105 16.34 14.60 -16.77
CA LYS A 105 17.32 15.66 -16.53
C LYS A 105 16.62 16.89 -15.94
N GLY A 106 17.20 17.43 -14.87
CA GLY A 106 16.68 18.59 -14.13
C GLY A 106 15.58 18.27 -13.13
N ALA A 107 15.03 17.05 -13.12
CA ALA A 107 13.89 16.70 -12.28
C ALA A 107 14.30 15.99 -10.96
N VAL A 108 13.39 16.07 -9.98
CA VAL A 108 13.45 15.36 -8.71
C VAL A 108 12.40 14.24 -8.70
N GLN A 109 12.82 13.03 -8.36
CA GLN A 109 11.94 11.90 -8.11
C GLN A 109 11.95 11.56 -6.63
N ALA A 110 10.78 11.55 -6.00
CA ALA A 110 10.60 10.99 -4.66
C ALA A 110 10.43 9.47 -4.74
N LEU A 111 11.19 8.75 -3.94
CA LEU A 111 11.05 7.31 -3.74
C LEU A 111 10.53 7.08 -2.32
N TRP A 112 9.29 6.64 -2.22
CA TRP A 112 8.65 6.29 -0.96
C TRP A 112 9.03 4.86 -0.57
N MET A 113 9.52 4.72 0.64
CA MET A 113 9.94 3.46 1.22
C MET A 113 9.18 3.16 2.49
N GLY A 114 9.06 1.90 2.81
CA GLY A 114 8.47 1.46 4.05
C GLY A 114 9.00 0.12 4.49
N GLY A 115 8.88 -0.16 5.78
CA GLY A 115 9.31 -1.41 6.38
C GLY A 115 8.47 -1.84 7.57
N ASP A 116 8.23 -3.13 7.66
CA ASP A 116 7.57 -3.75 8.80
C ASP A 116 8.55 -3.86 9.97
N ILE A 117 8.26 -3.16 11.07
CA ILE A 117 9.04 -3.22 12.29
C ILE A 117 8.48 -4.33 13.19
N PRO A 118 9.31 -5.28 13.65
CA PRO A 118 8.86 -6.32 14.56
C PRO A 118 8.27 -5.76 15.87
N THR A 119 7.30 -6.45 16.42
CA THR A 119 6.61 -6.03 17.66
C THR A 119 7.48 -6.09 18.91
N ASP A 120 8.52 -6.92 18.87
CA ASP A 120 9.53 -7.11 19.93
C ASP A 120 10.82 -6.32 19.69
N ALA A 121 10.93 -5.58 18.58
CA ALA A 121 12.11 -4.81 18.26
C ALA A 121 12.29 -3.62 19.21
N SER A 122 13.54 -3.39 19.64
CA SER A 122 13.90 -2.24 20.49
C SER A 122 15.36 -1.83 20.29
N GLY A 123 15.67 -0.56 20.55
CA GLY A 123 17.01 -0.01 20.41
C GLY A 123 17.30 0.55 19.02
N VAL A 124 18.58 0.75 18.70
CA VAL A 124 19.04 1.38 17.45
C VAL A 124 19.36 0.30 16.43
N TYR A 125 18.63 0.31 15.31
CA TYR A 125 18.91 -0.56 14.16
C TYR A 125 19.62 0.23 13.07
N LYS A 126 20.67 -0.36 12.50
CA LYS A 126 21.48 0.24 11.44
C LYS A 126 21.52 -0.66 10.22
N GLY A 127 21.40 -0.04 9.06
CA GLY A 127 21.48 -0.70 7.76
C GLY A 127 21.67 0.33 6.65
N PHE A 128 21.37 -0.06 5.43
CA PHE A 128 21.46 0.87 4.29
C PHE A 128 20.46 0.55 3.19
N VAL A 129 20.24 1.53 2.35
CA VAL A 129 19.52 1.42 1.09
C VAL A 129 20.50 1.77 -0.03
N LEU A 130 20.48 1.02 -1.12
CA LEU A 130 21.20 1.35 -2.35
C LEU A 130 20.20 1.87 -3.38
N ILE A 131 20.52 3.02 -3.93
CA ILE A 131 19.81 3.61 -5.08
C ILE A 131 20.70 3.48 -6.28
N GLN A 132 20.26 2.78 -7.31
CA GLN A 132 21.09 2.48 -8.48
C GLN A 132 20.29 2.65 -9.77
N PRO A 133 20.48 3.77 -10.49
CA PRO A 133 20.03 3.90 -11.87
C PRO A 133 20.84 2.98 -12.78
N ALA A 134 20.25 2.54 -13.89
CA ALA A 134 20.98 1.84 -14.93
C ALA A 134 22.14 2.72 -15.45
N HIS A 135 23.30 2.10 -15.66
CA HIS A 135 24.51 2.77 -16.18
C HIS A 135 25.03 3.94 -15.31
N ALA A 136 24.74 3.92 -14.00
CA ALA A 136 25.30 4.86 -13.03
C ALA A 136 25.84 4.12 -11.79
N LEU A 137 26.78 4.74 -11.10
CA LEU A 137 27.28 4.19 -9.84
C LEU A 137 26.20 4.29 -8.76
N PRO A 138 26.07 3.26 -7.89
CA PRO A 138 25.07 3.31 -6.84
C PRO A 138 25.39 4.38 -5.78
N VAL A 139 24.35 4.93 -5.19
CA VAL A 139 24.45 5.76 -3.99
C VAL A 139 23.94 4.95 -2.80
N LYS A 140 24.78 4.85 -1.78
CA LYS A 140 24.45 4.19 -0.51
C LYS A 140 23.87 5.22 0.46
N ILE A 141 22.67 4.95 0.95
CA ILE A 141 21.98 5.71 2.00
C ILE A 141 22.17 4.95 3.31
N ALA A 142 22.93 5.50 4.24
CA ALA A 142 23.04 4.93 5.58
C ALA A 142 21.74 5.16 6.35
N CYS A 143 21.21 4.13 6.99
CA CYS A 143 19.96 4.19 7.74
C CYS A 143 20.19 3.85 9.21
N GLU A 144 19.62 4.66 10.09
CA GLU A 144 19.64 4.48 11.52
C GLU A 144 18.24 4.75 12.07
N LEU A 145 17.63 3.76 12.70
CA LEU A 145 16.28 3.83 13.22
C LEU A 145 16.27 3.52 14.72
N GLN A 146 15.85 4.46 15.54
CA GLN A 146 15.62 4.27 16.95
C GLN A 146 14.23 3.70 17.18
N ILE A 147 14.13 2.45 17.61
CA ILE A 147 12.88 1.79 17.95
C ILE A 147 12.65 1.89 19.45
N LYS A 148 11.60 2.61 19.84
CA LYS A 148 11.29 2.90 21.25
C LYS A 148 9.80 3.18 21.47
N GLY A 149 9.40 3.19 22.73
CA GLY A 149 8.05 3.53 23.15
C GLY A 149 7.10 2.32 23.18
N ARG A 150 5.81 2.61 23.23
CA ARG A 150 4.77 1.58 23.27
C ARG A 150 4.57 0.97 21.88
N MET A 151 4.38 -0.34 21.84
CA MET A 151 3.99 -1.06 20.64
C MET A 151 2.66 -0.51 20.08
N VAL A 152 2.55 -0.47 18.74
CA VAL A 152 1.32 -0.12 18.04
C VAL A 152 0.71 -1.38 17.40
N ASP A 153 -0.57 -1.63 17.69
CA ASP A 153 -1.26 -2.86 17.28
C ASP A 153 -1.71 -2.80 15.81
N ASP A 154 -1.98 -1.59 15.30
CA ASP A 154 -2.55 -1.32 13.98
C ASP A 154 -1.48 -0.91 12.95
N LYS A 155 -0.21 -1.24 13.17
CA LYS A 155 0.91 -0.79 12.34
C LYS A 155 1.08 0.74 12.28
N GLY A 156 0.36 1.49 13.12
CA GLY A 156 0.33 2.94 13.12
C GLY A 156 -0.74 3.56 12.23
N ASP A 157 -1.68 2.79 11.73
CA ASP A 157 -2.72 3.24 10.79
C ASP A 157 -3.69 4.27 11.38
N ALA A 158 -3.95 4.21 12.70
CA ALA A 158 -4.78 5.21 13.39
C ALA A 158 -4.15 6.60 13.40
N GLN A 159 -2.85 6.71 13.18
CA GLN A 159 -2.09 7.96 13.19
C GLN A 159 -1.65 8.34 11.78
N GLY A 160 -2.47 9.10 11.06
CA GLY A 160 -2.27 9.43 9.63
C GLY A 160 -0.90 10.04 9.30
N TRP A 161 -0.28 10.76 10.25
CA TRP A 161 1.04 11.35 10.09
C TRP A 161 2.17 10.31 9.93
N ARG A 162 1.97 9.06 10.39
CA ARG A 162 2.93 7.95 10.21
C ARG A 162 3.00 7.47 8.77
N LYS A 163 1.97 7.75 7.96
CA LYS A 163 1.84 7.30 6.57
C LYS A 163 2.00 5.78 6.39
N SER A 164 1.77 5.03 7.45
CA SER A 164 1.84 3.56 7.47
C SER A 164 0.88 2.90 6.48
N ARG A 165 -0.24 3.59 6.16
CA ARG A 165 -1.22 3.16 5.15
C ARG A 165 -0.66 3.06 3.72
N LEU A 166 0.55 3.58 3.44
CA LEU A 166 1.23 3.32 2.17
C LEU A 166 1.39 1.81 1.90
N ARG A 167 1.50 0.97 2.94
CA ARG A 167 1.52 -0.49 2.77
C ARG A 167 0.26 -1.07 2.13
N TRP A 168 -0.87 -0.34 2.17
CA TRP A 168 -2.12 -0.78 1.54
C TRP A 168 -2.04 -0.78 0.01
N LEU A 169 -1.08 -0.07 -0.58
CA LEU A 169 -0.84 -0.11 -2.03
C LEU A 169 -0.47 -1.52 -2.55
N ASP A 170 0.02 -2.39 -1.65
CA ASP A 170 0.35 -3.77 -1.97
C ASP A 170 -0.70 -4.77 -1.45
N SER A 171 -1.83 -4.28 -0.93
CA SER A 171 -2.88 -5.13 -0.37
C SER A 171 -3.72 -5.76 -1.47
N SER A 172 -4.04 -7.03 -1.30
CA SER A 172 -5.05 -7.75 -2.06
C SER A 172 -6.37 -7.94 -1.29
N ILE A 173 -6.50 -7.29 -0.13
CA ILE A 173 -7.74 -7.35 0.67
C ILE A 173 -8.90 -6.75 -0.14
N GLY A 174 -9.99 -7.49 -0.22
CA GLY A 174 -11.17 -7.10 -1.01
C GLY A 174 -11.16 -7.63 -2.45
N ASN A 175 -10.08 -8.28 -2.90
CA ASN A 175 -10.00 -8.90 -4.23
C ASN A 175 -10.44 -10.38 -4.21
N GLN A 176 -10.82 -10.91 -3.05
CA GLN A 176 -11.33 -12.25 -2.92
C GLN A 176 -12.70 -12.35 -3.59
N SER A 177 -12.94 -13.47 -4.26
CA SER A 177 -14.25 -13.81 -4.83
C SER A 177 -15.26 -14.23 -3.77
N GLU A 178 -14.77 -14.58 -2.58
CA GLU A 178 -15.60 -15.02 -1.47
C GLU A 178 -16.27 -13.81 -0.79
N PRO A 179 -17.59 -13.83 -0.63
CA PRO A 179 -18.28 -12.77 0.10
C PRO A 179 -17.84 -12.70 1.55
N THR A 180 -17.69 -11.50 2.08
CA THR A 180 -17.39 -11.29 3.50
C THR A 180 -18.68 -11.43 4.34
N SER A 181 -18.57 -12.02 5.55
CA SER A 181 -19.70 -12.08 6.48
C SER A 181 -20.29 -10.66 6.75
N PRO A 182 -21.60 -10.47 6.80
CA PRO A 182 -22.68 -11.48 6.79
C PRO A 182 -23.17 -11.92 5.40
N TYR A 183 -22.57 -11.41 4.32
CA TYR A 183 -22.99 -11.74 2.96
C TYR A 183 -22.71 -13.20 2.63
N ILE A 184 -23.59 -13.78 1.81
CA ILE A 184 -23.47 -15.14 1.28
C ILE A 184 -23.33 -15.07 -0.26
N PRO A 185 -22.72 -16.10 -0.89
CA PRO A 185 -22.68 -16.17 -2.34
C PRO A 185 -24.08 -16.14 -2.94
N VAL A 186 -24.24 -15.42 -4.05
CA VAL A 186 -25.45 -15.55 -4.87
C VAL A 186 -25.50 -16.95 -5.43
N ARG A 187 -26.62 -17.64 -5.25
CA ARG A 187 -26.84 -18.99 -5.76
C ARG A 187 -27.91 -18.97 -6.83
N MET A 188 -27.68 -19.72 -7.89
CA MET A 188 -28.66 -19.93 -8.94
C MET A 188 -28.95 -21.43 -9.06
N GLU A 189 -30.21 -21.81 -8.88
CA GLU A 189 -30.70 -23.17 -9.05
C GLU A 189 -31.84 -23.14 -10.06
N LYS A 190 -31.61 -23.70 -11.25
CA LYS A 190 -32.56 -23.61 -12.37
C LYS A 190 -32.94 -22.13 -12.64
N HIS A 191 -34.19 -21.79 -12.36
CA HIS A 191 -34.74 -20.44 -12.54
C HIS A 191 -34.85 -19.65 -11.24
N SER A 192 -34.33 -20.17 -10.13
CA SER A 192 -34.34 -19.49 -8.82
C SER A 192 -32.95 -18.91 -8.51
N ILE A 193 -32.91 -17.66 -8.15
CA ILE A 193 -31.71 -16.93 -7.69
C ILE A 193 -31.94 -16.54 -6.24
N SER A 194 -30.95 -16.83 -5.38
CA SER A 194 -30.99 -16.46 -3.96
C SER A 194 -29.75 -15.71 -3.54
N TRP A 195 -29.91 -14.77 -2.63
CA TRP A 195 -28.86 -13.97 -2.00
C TRP A 195 -29.24 -13.67 -0.54
N LEU A 196 -28.37 -13.01 0.19
CA LEU A 196 -28.67 -12.64 1.59
C LEU A 196 -29.96 -11.84 1.67
N GLY A 197 -30.96 -12.40 2.32
CA GLY A 197 -32.26 -11.75 2.55
C GLY A 197 -33.14 -11.55 1.32
N GLY A 198 -32.86 -12.27 0.22
CA GLY A 198 -33.72 -12.18 -0.97
C GLY A 198 -33.73 -13.42 -1.85
N THR A 199 -34.82 -13.57 -2.59
CA THR A 199 -34.97 -14.60 -3.62
C THR A 199 -35.68 -14.02 -4.85
N MET A 200 -35.34 -14.55 -6.02
CA MET A 200 -35.98 -14.21 -7.29
C MET A 200 -36.21 -15.47 -8.10
N THR A 201 -37.36 -15.61 -8.71
CA THR A 201 -37.60 -16.63 -9.73
C THR A 201 -37.71 -15.99 -11.11
N LEU A 202 -37.17 -16.63 -12.12
CA LEU A 202 -37.23 -16.20 -13.51
C LEU A 202 -38.30 -16.99 -14.29
N SER A 203 -38.95 -16.32 -15.23
CA SER A 203 -39.75 -16.97 -16.27
C SER A 203 -38.83 -17.59 -17.33
N ASP A 204 -39.42 -18.36 -18.25
CA ASP A 204 -38.70 -18.93 -19.40
C ASP A 204 -38.16 -17.85 -20.35
N ALA A 205 -38.74 -16.64 -20.32
CA ALA A 205 -38.26 -15.47 -21.02
C ALA A 205 -37.08 -14.74 -20.33
N GLY A 206 -36.62 -15.25 -19.19
CA GLY A 206 -35.56 -14.64 -18.41
C GLY A 206 -35.96 -13.40 -17.61
N LEU A 207 -37.24 -13.06 -17.56
CA LEU A 207 -37.74 -11.94 -16.76
C LEU A 207 -38.13 -12.40 -15.34
N PRO A 208 -38.06 -11.51 -14.32
CA PRO A 208 -38.53 -11.83 -12.98
C PRO A 208 -39.99 -12.22 -12.95
N ARG A 209 -40.28 -13.43 -12.46
CA ARG A 209 -41.64 -13.90 -12.13
C ARG A 209 -42.01 -13.48 -10.73
N THR A 210 -41.11 -13.66 -9.78
CA THR A 210 -41.26 -13.21 -8.39
C THR A 210 -39.94 -12.59 -7.90
N ILE A 211 -40.04 -11.62 -7.02
CA ILE A 211 -38.94 -11.11 -6.21
C ILE A 211 -39.46 -11.01 -4.79
N SER A 212 -38.76 -11.59 -3.82
CA SER A 212 -39.12 -11.55 -2.41
C SER A 212 -37.96 -11.14 -1.54
N THR A 213 -38.24 -10.45 -0.46
CA THR A 213 -37.29 -10.17 0.61
C THR A 213 -37.69 -10.86 1.91
N HIS A 214 -36.68 -11.15 2.73
CA HIS A 214 -36.82 -11.92 3.98
C HIS A 214 -36.40 -11.06 5.19
N TYR A 215 -36.82 -9.79 5.19
CA TYR A 215 -36.60 -8.87 6.32
C TYR A 215 -37.90 -8.53 7.00
N ASP A 216 -37.87 -8.45 8.33
CA ASP A 216 -38.99 -7.96 9.14
C ASP A 216 -39.08 -6.42 9.13
N SER A 217 -40.03 -5.86 9.91
CA SER A 217 -40.26 -4.43 10.06
C SER A 217 -39.06 -3.67 10.67
N ASP A 218 -38.20 -4.37 11.38
CA ASP A 218 -37.00 -3.84 12.04
C ASP A 218 -35.73 -4.09 11.20
N ASN A 219 -35.90 -4.47 9.93
CA ASN A 219 -34.80 -4.86 9.00
C ASN A 219 -33.94 -6.01 9.51
N GLN A 220 -34.50 -6.89 10.34
CA GLN A 220 -33.81 -8.10 10.75
C GLN A 220 -34.09 -9.24 9.77
N LEU A 221 -33.06 -10.01 9.44
CA LEU A 221 -33.19 -11.18 8.58
C LEU A 221 -34.04 -12.26 9.25
N SER A 222 -35.10 -12.73 8.60
CA SER A 222 -36.01 -13.75 9.12
C SER A 222 -36.39 -14.76 8.04
N ALA A 223 -36.07 -16.03 8.29
CA ALA A 223 -36.43 -17.11 7.36
C ALA A 223 -37.94 -17.38 7.28
N SER A 224 -38.72 -16.90 8.26
CA SER A 224 -40.19 -17.08 8.30
C SER A 224 -40.96 -15.98 7.57
N ILE A 225 -40.26 -14.94 7.12
CA ILE A 225 -40.87 -13.79 6.44
C ILE A 225 -40.52 -13.82 4.95
N SER A 226 -41.53 -13.57 4.13
CA SER A 226 -41.35 -13.38 2.68
C SER A 226 -42.27 -12.24 2.22
N ASN A 227 -41.65 -11.12 1.88
CA ASN A 227 -42.35 -9.94 1.38
C ASN A 227 -42.17 -9.90 -0.14
N ALA A 228 -43.30 -10.03 -0.86
CA ALA A 228 -43.30 -9.94 -2.31
C ALA A 228 -43.10 -8.49 -2.77
N LEU A 229 -42.11 -8.28 -3.67
CA LEU A 229 -41.83 -6.97 -4.26
C LEU A 229 -42.54 -6.76 -5.60
N LEU A 230 -42.97 -7.81 -6.26
CA LEU A 230 -43.71 -7.75 -7.51
C LEU A 230 -45.19 -8.08 -7.27
N ALA A 231 -46.09 -7.21 -7.72
CA ALA A 231 -47.53 -7.47 -7.68
C ALA A 231 -47.96 -8.53 -8.69
N LYS A 232 -47.18 -8.67 -9.79
CA LYS A 232 -47.39 -9.67 -10.85
C LYS A 232 -46.11 -9.92 -11.60
N GLU A 233 -46.03 -11.05 -12.31
CA GLU A 233 -44.95 -11.42 -13.18
C GLU A 233 -44.61 -10.35 -14.23
N MET A 234 -43.34 -10.08 -14.48
CA MET A 234 -42.91 -9.19 -15.56
C MET A 234 -43.06 -9.88 -16.91
N THR A 235 -43.65 -9.17 -17.87
CA THR A 235 -43.86 -9.65 -19.24
C THR A 235 -43.47 -8.58 -20.24
N PHE A 236 -43.08 -9.00 -21.46
CA PHE A 236 -43.01 -8.04 -22.58
C PHE A 236 -44.43 -7.67 -23.03
N VAL A 237 -44.64 -6.41 -23.28
CA VAL A 237 -45.86 -5.91 -23.91
C VAL A 237 -45.49 -5.44 -25.31
N ILE A 238 -46.15 -6.00 -26.32
CA ILE A 238 -45.99 -5.63 -27.72
C ILE A 238 -47.17 -4.79 -28.16
#